data_7aafb61ba91613748d22d5e7d7b83115
#
_entry.id   7aafb61ba91613748d22d5e7d7b83115
#
_cell.length_a   1.000
_cell.length_b   1.000
_cell.length_c   1.000
_cell.angle_alpha   90.00
_cell.angle_beta   90.00
_cell.angle_gamma   90.00
#
_symmetry.space_group_name_H-M   'P 1'
#
loop_
_entity.id
_entity.type
_entity.pdbx_description
1 polymer ?
#
loop_
_entity_poly.entity_id
_entity_poly.type
_entity_poly.pdbx_seq_one_letter_code
_entity_poly.pdbx_strand_id
1 'polypeptide(L)'
;MRLQLSVHIAKRLLLGDQAIALGAIHAGISGVYAYPGTPSTEITEYIQNSPIAKERGLHSSWCTNEKTAMEAALGVSYVGKRALVCMKHVGMNVCADAFVNSAITGVNGGVVVLAADDPSMHSSQNEQDSRFYGKFALIPILEPSSQQEAYDMMSYAYDLSEQMRTPVLMRITTRMAHSRAAVEVQESGKEVTCTGRPSVPSDWVLLPGNARRRYVEAIATQEKLRDEAEQSAFNRLAGQEGMAEKGIVACGIGYNYVMETYPDGCPYPLLKISQYPLPVETLTRLADSCKEILVVEDGQPFVEEQLKGILPSKYVVKGRLSGELPRTGELTPDNVRQALGLSCEQVYAAAQNVVPRPPALCKGCGHRDVYDALNKVAAEYPDAKIFGDIGCYTLGALPPFRTLSSCVDMGASITMAKGAADAGLFPSIAVIGDSTFTHSGMTGLLDAVNDKSNITVVISDNLTTAMTGGQDSAGTNKFEAICLGLGVEPEHVRVVVPLPKNMEEITRVIREEIEYNGVSVIIPRRECMQTLNRKLKQQKAQKQ
;
A
#
# COMPACT_ATOMS: atom_id res chain seq x y z
N MET A 1 41.43 -28.94 0.40
CA MET A 1 40.26 -29.50 -0.27
C MET A 1 39.08 -28.62 0.09
N ARG A 2 38.79 -27.56 -0.72
CA ARG A 2 37.64 -26.66 -0.54
C ARG A 2 36.41 -27.42 -1.08
N LEU A 3 35.51 -27.81 -0.20
CA LEU A 3 34.15 -28.22 -0.57
C LEU A 3 33.47 -27.03 -1.26
N GLN A 4 33.35 -27.08 -2.58
CA GLN A 4 32.37 -26.25 -3.31
C GLN A 4 30.99 -26.78 -2.91
N LEU A 5 30.35 -26.10 -1.97
CA LEU A 5 28.92 -26.27 -1.76
C LEU A 5 28.24 -25.83 -3.06
N SER A 6 27.70 -26.75 -3.80
CA SER A 6 26.83 -26.46 -4.94
C SER A 6 25.58 -25.78 -4.39
N VAL A 7 25.47 -24.50 -4.60
CA VAL A 7 24.21 -23.74 -4.32
C VAL A 7 23.16 -24.33 -5.25
N HIS A 8 22.19 -25.04 -4.73
CA HIS A 8 21.05 -25.51 -5.50
C HIS A 8 20.17 -24.31 -5.87
N ILE A 9 20.33 -23.81 -7.09
CA ILE A 9 19.46 -22.78 -7.66
C ILE A 9 18.22 -23.46 -8.23
N ALA A 10 17.06 -23.17 -7.66
CA ALA A 10 15.78 -23.64 -8.16
C ALA A 10 15.06 -22.52 -8.92
N LYS A 11 14.49 -22.83 -10.09
CA LYS A 11 13.60 -21.87 -10.81
C LYS A 11 12.17 -22.04 -10.34
N ARG A 12 11.52 -20.94 -9.98
CA ARG A 12 10.10 -20.88 -9.59
C ARG A 12 9.36 -19.84 -10.39
N LEU A 13 8.12 -20.12 -10.80
CA LEU A 13 7.23 -19.15 -11.42
C LEU A 13 6.52 -18.38 -10.30
N LEU A 14 6.88 -17.12 -10.09
CA LEU A 14 6.41 -16.29 -8.98
C LEU A 14 5.75 -14.99 -9.48
N LEU A 15 4.73 -14.53 -8.76
CA LEU A 15 4.28 -13.14 -8.80
C LEU A 15 5.37 -12.23 -8.22
N GLY A 16 5.35 -10.93 -8.54
CA GLY A 16 6.23 -9.96 -7.88
C GLY A 16 6.11 -9.99 -6.36
N ASP A 17 4.89 -10.00 -5.84
CA ASP A 17 4.63 -10.13 -4.40
C ASP A 17 5.21 -11.41 -3.79
N GLN A 18 5.08 -12.53 -4.50
CA GLN A 18 5.63 -13.81 -4.05
C GLN A 18 7.17 -13.83 -4.08
N ALA A 19 7.77 -13.16 -5.05
CA ALA A 19 9.23 -13.02 -5.15
C ALA A 19 9.78 -12.20 -3.98
N ILE A 20 9.14 -11.08 -3.65
CA ILE A 20 9.46 -10.24 -2.49
C ILE A 20 9.30 -11.03 -1.18
N ALA A 21 8.17 -11.69 -1.01
CA ALA A 21 7.90 -12.49 0.18
C ALA A 21 8.94 -13.58 0.42
N LEU A 22 9.28 -14.31 -0.64
CA LEU A 22 10.30 -15.36 -0.59
C LEU A 22 11.70 -14.77 -0.34
N GLY A 23 12.03 -13.66 -1.01
CA GLY A 23 13.28 -12.93 -0.79
C GLY A 23 13.44 -12.46 0.66
N ALA A 24 12.36 -11.95 1.26
CA ALA A 24 12.35 -11.53 2.67
C ALA A 24 12.57 -12.72 3.63
N ILE A 25 11.88 -13.85 3.39
CA ILE A 25 12.09 -15.08 4.17
C ILE A 25 13.56 -15.52 4.06
N HIS A 26 14.12 -15.53 2.85
CA HIS A 26 15.50 -15.96 2.62
C HIS A 26 16.52 -14.96 3.19
N ALA A 27 16.19 -13.67 3.22
CA ALA A 27 16.98 -12.64 3.89
C ALA A 27 16.94 -12.71 5.42
N GLY A 28 16.21 -13.65 6.00
CA GLY A 28 16.26 -13.94 7.44
C GLY A 28 15.43 -13.01 8.31
N ILE A 29 14.26 -12.56 7.86
CA ILE A 29 13.34 -11.77 8.68
C ILE A 29 12.80 -12.58 9.87
N SER A 30 12.47 -11.87 10.95
CA SER A 30 11.83 -12.40 12.16
C SER A 30 10.34 -12.11 12.20
N GLY A 31 9.88 -11.10 11.48
CA GLY A 31 8.48 -10.74 11.45
C GLY A 31 8.06 -9.95 10.22
N VAL A 32 6.78 -10.12 9.84
CA VAL A 32 6.08 -9.30 8.86
C VAL A 32 4.82 -8.71 9.50
N TYR A 33 4.61 -7.43 9.29
CA TYR A 33 3.50 -6.64 9.82
C TYR A 33 2.83 -5.90 8.67
N ALA A 34 1.51 -5.99 8.57
CA ALA A 34 0.78 -5.41 7.46
C ALA A 34 -0.65 -5.06 7.84
N TYR A 35 -1.24 -4.11 7.12
CA TYR A 35 -2.68 -3.99 7.00
C TYR A 35 -3.08 -4.44 5.59
N PRO A 36 -4.20 -5.19 5.43
CA PRO A 36 -4.59 -5.70 4.12
C PRO A 36 -4.90 -4.57 3.13
N GLY A 37 -4.19 -4.53 2.01
CA GLY A 37 -4.36 -3.51 0.98
C GLY A 37 -3.79 -3.98 -0.37
N THR A 38 -4.67 -4.20 -1.38
CA THR A 38 -4.24 -4.54 -2.74
C THR A 38 -3.52 -3.36 -3.38
N PRO A 39 -2.30 -3.53 -3.96
CA PRO A 39 -1.72 -4.80 -4.44
C PRO A 39 -0.62 -5.42 -3.53
N SER A 40 -0.56 -5.20 -2.22
CA SER A 40 0.49 -5.73 -1.34
C SER A 40 0.06 -6.90 -0.44
N THR A 41 -1.23 -7.24 -0.43
CA THR A 41 -1.81 -8.25 0.48
C THR A 41 -1.16 -9.62 0.30
N GLU A 42 -0.90 -10.02 -0.93
CA GLU A 42 -0.37 -11.34 -1.30
C GLU A 42 1.03 -11.59 -0.75
N ILE A 43 1.80 -10.56 -0.42
CA ILE A 43 3.13 -10.70 0.22
C ILE A 43 2.98 -11.35 1.59
N THR A 44 2.15 -10.77 2.44
CA THR A 44 1.92 -11.28 3.80
C THR A 44 1.22 -12.63 3.78
N GLU A 45 0.23 -12.83 2.90
CA GLU A 45 -0.44 -14.13 2.73
C GLU A 45 0.54 -15.23 2.30
N TYR A 46 1.47 -14.94 1.40
CA TYR A 46 2.49 -15.89 0.99
C TYR A 46 3.39 -16.29 2.16
N ILE A 47 3.83 -15.32 2.98
CA ILE A 47 4.65 -15.58 4.18
C ILE A 47 3.88 -16.44 5.19
N GLN A 48 2.61 -16.12 5.47
CA GLN A 48 1.75 -16.87 6.39
C GLN A 48 1.56 -18.33 5.95
N ASN A 49 1.53 -18.58 4.64
CA ASN A 49 1.35 -19.92 4.08
C ASN A 49 2.67 -20.65 3.86
N SER A 50 3.83 -19.99 3.96
CA SER A 50 5.14 -20.58 3.69
C SER A 50 5.51 -21.65 4.73
N PRO A 51 5.88 -22.87 4.31
CA PRO A 51 6.40 -23.89 5.21
C PRO A 51 7.64 -23.43 5.96
N ILE A 52 8.56 -22.74 5.29
CA ILE A 52 9.81 -22.22 5.87
C ILE A 52 9.51 -21.20 6.99
N ALA A 53 8.56 -20.29 6.75
CA ALA A 53 8.17 -19.31 7.75
C ALA A 53 7.55 -19.97 8.99
N LYS A 54 6.72 -20.99 8.79
CA LYS A 54 6.11 -21.79 9.87
C LYS A 54 7.14 -22.56 10.67
N GLU A 55 8.07 -23.25 10.01
CA GLU A 55 9.16 -24.00 10.64
C GLU A 55 10.05 -23.09 11.50
N ARG A 56 10.35 -21.89 11.01
CA ARG A 56 11.15 -20.88 11.72
C ARG A 56 10.40 -20.16 12.84
N GLY A 57 9.08 -20.33 12.94
CA GLY A 57 8.25 -19.58 13.87
C GLY A 57 8.23 -18.07 13.56
N LEU A 58 8.36 -17.70 12.26
CA LEU A 58 8.35 -16.31 11.82
C LEU A 58 7.01 -15.66 12.19
N HIS A 59 7.07 -14.53 12.90
CA HIS A 59 5.86 -13.80 13.26
C HIS A 59 5.22 -13.17 12.01
N SER A 60 3.92 -13.39 11.82
CA SER A 60 3.17 -12.78 10.74
C SER A 60 1.78 -12.41 11.21
N SER A 61 1.47 -11.12 11.25
CA SER A 61 0.18 -10.63 11.71
C SER A 61 -0.39 -9.53 10.83
N TRP A 62 -1.72 -9.55 10.73
CA TRP A 62 -2.48 -8.40 10.26
C TRP A 62 -2.67 -7.43 11.43
N CYS A 63 -2.19 -6.21 11.25
CA CYS A 63 -2.33 -5.14 12.21
C CYS A 63 -3.67 -4.40 12.03
N THR A 64 -4.05 -3.59 13.00
CA THR A 64 -5.29 -2.79 12.90
C THR A 64 -5.17 -1.65 11.89
N ASN A 65 -3.96 -1.12 11.69
CA ASN A 65 -3.63 -0.16 10.64
C ASN A 65 -2.12 -0.17 10.35
N GLU A 66 -1.70 0.61 9.35
CA GLU A 66 -0.31 0.67 8.90
C GLU A 66 0.60 1.37 9.90
N LYS A 67 0.06 2.31 10.71
CA LYS A 67 0.84 2.96 11.78
C LYS A 67 1.28 1.93 12.81
N THR A 68 0.36 1.11 13.31
CA THR A 68 0.69 0.05 14.28
C THR A 68 1.58 -1.03 13.69
N ALA A 69 1.47 -1.31 12.38
CA ALA A 69 2.36 -2.22 11.68
C ALA A 69 3.81 -1.69 11.66
N MET A 70 3.99 -0.41 11.31
CA MET A 70 5.30 0.25 11.30
C MET A 70 5.93 0.29 12.70
N GLU A 71 5.16 0.68 13.71
CA GLU A 71 5.62 0.75 15.11
C GLU A 71 6.06 -0.63 15.64
N ALA A 72 5.31 -1.69 15.33
CA ALA A 72 5.67 -3.05 15.71
C ALA A 72 6.99 -3.50 15.05
N ALA A 73 7.19 -3.18 13.77
CA ALA A 73 8.43 -3.48 13.06
C ALA A 73 9.63 -2.72 13.64
N LEU A 74 9.44 -1.47 14.08
CA LEU A 74 10.48 -0.72 14.80
C LEU A 74 10.84 -1.39 16.12
N GLY A 75 9.86 -1.97 16.84
CA GLY A 75 10.11 -2.77 18.03
C GLY A 75 10.96 -4.01 17.75
N VAL A 76 10.73 -4.71 16.65
CA VAL A 76 11.57 -5.83 16.20
C VAL A 76 12.98 -5.37 15.87
N SER A 77 13.11 -4.25 15.16
CA SER A 77 14.40 -3.65 14.84
C SER A 77 15.17 -3.24 16.10
N TYR A 78 14.48 -2.71 17.12
CA TYR A 78 15.07 -2.29 18.38
C TYR A 78 15.88 -3.41 19.04
N VAL A 79 15.41 -4.64 18.97
CA VAL A 79 16.10 -5.83 19.51
C VAL A 79 17.09 -6.46 18.52
N GLY A 80 17.40 -5.79 17.41
CA GLY A 80 18.42 -6.22 16.45
C GLY A 80 17.95 -7.27 15.45
N LYS A 81 16.64 -7.42 15.22
CA LYS A 81 16.09 -8.39 14.26
C LYS A 81 15.51 -7.70 13.04
N ARG A 82 15.46 -8.43 11.92
CA ARG A 82 14.94 -7.93 10.63
C ARG A 82 13.41 -7.98 10.58
N ALA A 83 12.78 -6.91 10.11
CA ALA A 83 11.32 -6.81 9.95
C ALA A 83 10.92 -6.31 8.57
N LEU A 84 9.79 -6.83 8.08
CA LEU A 84 9.11 -6.36 6.87
C LEU A 84 7.80 -5.68 7.24
N VAL A 85 7.54 -4.52 6.65
CA VAL A 85 6.23 -3.85 6.71
C VAL A 85 5.65 -3.79 5.30
N CYS A 86 4.41 -4.23 5.10
CA CYS A 86 3.77 -4.21 3.79
C CYS A 86 2.51 -3.36 3.83
N MET A 87 2.36 -2.50 2.84
CA MET A 87 1.18 -1.66 2.70
C MET A 87 0.95 -1.20 1.26
N LYS A 88 -0.29 -0.83 0.99
CA LYS A 88 -0.66 -0.07 -0.20
C LYS A 88 -0.17 1.39 -0.04
N HIS A 89 -0.01 2.13 -1.17
CA HIS A 89 0.48 3.52 -1.14
C HIS A 89 -0.30 4.44 -0.19
N VAL A 90 -1.63 4.28 -0.08
CA VAL A 90 -2.44 5.08 0.86
C VAL A 90 -2.12 4.77 2.32
N GLY A 91 -1.63 3.57 2.63
CA GLY A 91 -1.14 3.20 3.95
C GLY A 91 0.10 3.98 4.37
N MET A 92 0.91 4.48 3.41
CA MET A 92 2.01 5.40 3.71
C MET A 92 1.52 6.69 4.39
N ASN A 93 0.32 7.17 4.04
CA ASN A 93 -0.28 8.33 4.71
C ASN A 93 -0.58 8.03 6.19
N VAL A 94 -1.07 6.83 6.48
CA VAL A 94 -1.43 6.38 7.83
C VAL A 94 -0.20 6.17 8.70
N CYS A 95 0.87 5.58 8.15
CA CYS A 95 2.11 5.32 8.88
C CYS A 95 3.12 6.47 8.82
N ALA A 96 2.82 7.59 8.13
CA ALA A 96 3.79 8.64 7.81
C ALA A 96 4.56 9.16 9.01
N ASP A 97 3.91 9.39 10.14
CA ASP A 97 4.59 9.87 11.36
C ASP A 97 5.65 8.88 11.85
N ALA A 98 5.28 7.61 12.01
CA ALA A 98 6.23 6.56 12.42
C ALA A 98 7.33 6.34 11.37
N PHE A 99 6.99 6.41 10.08
CA PHE A 99 7.93 6.25 8.97
C PHE A 99 8.98 7.38 8.94
N VAL A 100 8.55 8.64 9.00
CA VAL A 100 9.45 9.81 8.98
C VAL A 100 10.34 9.84 10.22
N ASN A 101 9.78 9.58 11.41
CA ASN A 101 10.54 9.54 12.65
C ASN A 101 11.55 8.39 12.68
N SER A 102 11.28 7.27 12.01
CA SER A 102 12.21 6.13 11.93
C SER A 102 13.52 6.46 11.20
N ALA A 103 13.51 7.41 10.27
CA ALA A 103 14.73 7.92 9.65
C ALA A 103 15.63 8.66 10.66
N ILE A 104 15.00 9.30 11.65
CA ILE A 104 15.71 10.06 12.69
C ILE A 104 16.17 9.15 13.83
N THR A 105 15.32 8.24 14.34
CA THR A 105 15.75 7.26 15.34
C THR A 105 16.79 6.29 14.78
N GLY A 106 16.72 6.04 13.48
CA GLY A 106 17.46 4.97 12.84
C GLY A 106 16.92 3.59 13.21
N VAL A 107 17.65 2.56 12.83
CA VAL A 107 17.32 1.16 13.07
C VAL A 107 18.53 0.39 13.63
N ASN A 108 18.28 -0.69 14.36
CA ASN A 108 19.30 -1.63 14.84
C ASN A 108 19.34 -2.89 13.96
N GLY A 109 18.25 -3.65 13.91
CA GLY A 109 18.03 -4.66 12.87
C GLY A 109 17.38 -4.03 11.65
N GLY A 110 17.60 -4.60 10.47
CA GLY A 110 17.11 -4.03 9.21
C GLY A 110 15.58 -3.96 9.14
N VAL A 111 15.08 -2.84 8.63
CA VAL A 111 13.65 -2.61 8.36
C VAL A 111 13.45 -2.29 6.90
N VAL A 112 12.62 -3.08 6.23
CA VAL A 112 12.15 -2.79 4.88
C VAL A 112 10.68 -2.44 4.95
N VAL A 113 10.33 -1.27 4.41
CA VAL A 113 8.95 -0.82 4.24
C VAL A 113 8.59 -0.96 2.78
N LEU A 114 7.67 -1.87 2.49
CA LEU A 114 7.17 -2.07 1.14
C LEU A 114 5.91 -1.27 0.92
N ALA A 115 5.94 -0.37 -0.06
CA ALA A 115 4.78 0.37 -0.54
C ALA A 115 4.43 -0.06 -1.96
N ALA A 116 3.19 -0.54 -2.14
CA ALA A 116 2.67 -0.93 -3.45
C ALA A 116 1.77 0.18 -4.00
N ASP A 117 2.30 0.89 -5.01
CA ASP A 117 1.59 1.95 -5.71
C ASP A 117 0.62 1.38 -6.75
N ASP A 118 -0.45 2.11 -7.02
CA ASP A 118 -1.49 1.72 -7.96
C ASP A 118 -1.70 2.81 -9.03
N PRO A 119 -0.72 2.99 -9.95
CA PRO A 119 -0.86 3.91 -11.07
C PRO A 119 -2.14 3.62 -11.86
N SER A 120 -2.84 4.68 -12.29
CA SER A 120 -4.17 4.60 -12.92
C SER A 120 -5.32 4.13 -12.01
N MET A 121 -5.08 3.98 -10.72
CA MET A 121 -6.13 3.74 -9.72
C MET A 121 -7.02 2.53 -10.02
N HIS A 122 -6.43 1.38 -10.35
CA HIS A 122 -7.19 0.15 -10.66
C HIS A 122 -8.08 -0.30 -9.48
N SER A 123 -7.63 -0.05 -8.25
CA SER A 123 -8.38 -0.37 -7.02
C SER A 123 -8.19 0.68 -5.91
N SER A 124 -7.89 1.92 -6.26
CA SER A 124 -7.53 2.99 -5.33
C SER A 124 -8.39 4.24 -5.52
N GLN A 125 -8.55 5.01 -4.46
CA GLN A 125 -9.29 6.29 -4.48
C GLN A 125 -8.47 7.47 -5.00
N ASN A 126 -7.15 7.33 -5.08
CA ASN A 126 -6.25 8.35 -5.65
C ASN A 126 -4.99 7.69 -6.22
N GLU A 127 -4.20 8.46 -6.96
CA GLU A 127 -2.87 8.09 -7.43
C GLU A 127 -1.82 8.81 -6.60
N GLN A 128 -0.95 8.03 -5.94
CA GLN A 128 0.19 8.52 -5.17
C GLN A 128 1.45 7.82 -5.66
N ASP A 129 2.59 8.47 -5.43
CA ASP A 129 3.90 7.91 -5.69
C ASP A 129 4.70 7.88 -4.40
N SER A 130 4.91 6.68 -3.87
CA SER A 130 5.56 6.47 -2.58
C SER A 130 7.03 6.92 -2.55
N ARG A 131 7.66 7.13 -3.72
CA ARG A 131 9.04 7.66 -3.79
C ARG A 131 9.16 9.05 -3.16
N PHE A 132 8.10 9.87 -3.21
CA PHE A 132 8.07 11.17 -2.53
C PHE A 132 8.19 11.04 -1.02
N TYR A 133 7.60 9.99 -0.41
CA TYR A 133 7.76 9.72 1.02
C TYR A 133 9.22 9.37 1.37
N GLY A 134 9.87 8.52 0.59
CA GLY A 134 11.27 8.18 0.82
C GLY A 134 12.18 9.39 0.72
N LYS A 135 11.99 10.23 -0.31
CA LYS A 135 12.74 11.49 -0.47
C LYS A 135 12.48 12.46 0.69
N PHE A 136 11.23 12.67 1.05
CA PHE A 136 10.85 13.55 2.16
C PHE A 136 11.44 13.11 3.49
N ALA A 137 11.40 11.80 3.77
CA ALA A 137 11.91 11.22 5.00
C ALA A 137 13.44 11.00 5.01
N LEU A 138 14.16 11.26 3.90
CA LEU A 138 15.59 10.99 3.75
C LEU A 138 15.94 9.49 3.81
N ILE A 139 15.00 8.63 3.43
CA ILE A 139 15.12 7.17 3.42
C ILE A 139 15.47 6.69 2.02
N PRO A 140 16.45 5.77 1.85
CA PRO A 140 16.78 5.21 0.53
C PRO A 140 15.61 4.41 -0.04
N ILE A 141 15.46 4.48 -1.37
CA ILE A 141 14.37 3.82 -2.07
C ILE A 141 14.93 2.77 -3.02
N LEU A 142 14.31 1.60 -3.06
CA LEU A 142 14.54 0.56 -4.05
C LEU A 142 13.28 0.37 -4.89
N GLU A 143 13.45 0.28 -6.20
CA GLU A 143 12.36 0.15 -7.17
C GLU A 143 12.72 -0.93 -8.20
N PRO A 144 12.41 -2.22 -7.92
CA PRO A 144 12.77 -3.32 -8.80
C PRO A 144 12.05 -3.24 -10.15
N SER A 145 12.76 -3.63 -11.21
CA SER A 145 12.21 -3.69 -12.57
C SER A 145 11.62 -5.06 -12.93
N SER A 146 12.00 -6.12 -12.22
CA SER A 146 11.57 -7.49 -12.50
C SER A 146 11.38 -8.30 -11.21
N GLN A 147 10.71 -9.44 -11.33
CA GLN A 147 10.51 -10.38 -10.22
C GLN A 147 11.82 -10.93 -9.68
N GLN A 148 12.81 -11.18 -10.56
CA GLN A 148 14.14 -11.58 -10.11
C GLN A 148 14.78 -10.48 -9.28
N GLU A 149 14.76 -9.26 -9.78
CA GLU A 149 15.35 -8.12 -9.07
C GLU A 149 14.63 -7.84 -7.75
N ALA A 150 13.30 -8.00 -7.71
CA ALA A 150 12.52 -7.88 -6.49
C ALA A 150 12.93 -8.91 -5.42
N TYR A 151 13.22 -10.14 -5.83
CA TYR A 151 13.73 -11.18 -4.95
C TYR A 151 15.15 -10.86 -4.45
N ASP A 152 16.06 -10.50 -5.36
CA ASP A 152 17.48 -10.24 -5.03
C ASP A 152 17.64 -9.00 -4.17
N MET A 153 16.86 -7.96 -4.44
CA MET A 153 16.87 -6.70 -3.68
C MET A 153 16.45 -6.88 -2.21
N MET A 154 15.71 -7.91 -1.85
CA MET A 154 15.31 -8.08 -0.44
C MET A 154 16.50 -8.29 0.48
N SER A 155 17.45 -9.13 0.11
CA SER A 155 18.68 -9.31 0.90
C SER A 155 19.49 -8.01 0.96
N TYR A 156 19.68 -7.39 -0.19
CA TYR A 156 20.39 -6.12 -0.30
C TYR A 156 19.73 -5.00 0.54
N ALA A 157 18.40 -4.93 0.53
CA ALA A 157 17.65 -3.91 1.28
C ALA A 157 17.90 -4.00 2.79
N TYR A 158 17.92 -5.22 3.34
CA TYR A 158 18.23 -5.41 4.75
C TYR A 158 19.68 -5.08 5.09
N ASP A 159 20.63 -5.51 4.25
CA ASP A 159 22.04 -5.19 4.43
C ASP A 159 22.29 -3.67 4.36
N LEU A 160 21.66 -2.98 3.38
CA LEU A 160 21.70 -1.52 3.25
C LEU A 160 21.08 -0.83 4.48
N SER A 161 19.92 -1.32 4.94
CA SER A 161 19.23 -0.78 6.13
C SER A 161 20.14 -0.86 7.36
N GLU A 162 20.80 -1.99 7.57
CA GLU A 162 21.69 -2.23 8.72
C GLU A 162 22.99 -1.43 8.61
N GLN A 163 23.56 -1.33 7.41
CA GLN A 163 24.79 -0.57 7.14
C GLN A 163 24.57 0.93 7.35
N MET A 164 23.49 1.47 6.81
CA MET A 164 23.15 2.89 6.88
C MET A 164 22.38 3.28 8.14
N ARG A 165 21.92 2.30 8.92
CA ARG A 165 21.10 2.49 10.13
C ARG A 165 19.83 3.31 9.86
N THR A 166 19.19 3.05 8.75
CA THR A 166 17.94 3.70 8.34
C THR A 166 17.01 2.65 7.72
N PRO A 167 15.69 2.78 7.81
CA PRO A 167 14.79 1.92 7.03
C PRO A 167 15.09 2.04 5.52
N VAL A 168 14.65 1.05 4.75
CA VAL A 168 14.65 1.10 3.29
C VAL A 168 13.22 1.06 2.81
N LEU A 169 12.83 1.99 1.95
CA LEU A 169 11.56 1.96 1.24
C LEU A 169 11.72 1.14 -0.04
N MET A 170 10.97 0.04 -0.17
CA MET A 170 10.83 -0.68 -1.43
C MET A 170 9.51 -0.30 -2.09
N ARG A 171 9.58 0.28 -3.27
CA ARG A 171 8.42 0.70 -4.07
C ARG A 171 8.18 -0.28 -5.20
N ILE A 172 6.96 -0.78 -5.32
CA ILE A 172 6.50 -1.55 -6.48
C ILE A 172 5.20 -0.96 -7.01
N THR A 173 4.81 -1.35 -8.23
CA THR A 173 3.52 -0.99 -8.81
C THR A 173 2.63 -2.21 -8.98
N THR A 174 1.32 -2.00 -9.16
CA THR A 174 0.32 -3.07 -9.35
C THR A 174 0.76 -4.09 -10.42
N ARG A 175 1.31 -3.60 -11.55
CA ARG A 175 1.78 -4.49 -12.61
C ARG A 175 2.96 -5.34 -12.17
N MET A 176 3.91 -4.76 -11.46
CA MET A 176 5.04 -5.49 -10.89
C MET A 176 4.57 -6.54 -9.87
N ALA A 177 3.65 -6.16 -8.97
CA ALA A 177 3.10 -7.04 -7.94
C ALA A 177 2.44 -8.29 -8.52
N HIS A 178 1.60 -8.12 -9.55
CA HIS A 178 0.70 -9.16 -10.04
C HIS A 178 1.13 -9.82 -11.37
N SER A 179 2.22 -9.40 -11.99
CA SER A 179 2.81 -10.14 -13.12
C SER A 179 3.70 -11.28 -12.65
N ARG A 180 3.88 -12.29 -13.50
CA ARG A 180 4.65 -13.50 -13.19
C ARG A 180 5.88 -13.62 -14.06
N ALA A 181 6.98 -14.06 -13.44
CA ALA A 181 8.18 -14.49 -14.16
C ALA A 181 8.84 -15.69 -13.50
N ALA A 182 9.75 -16.32 -14.22
CA ALA A 182 10.63 -17.35 -13.67
C ALA A 182 11.72 -16.66 -12.83
N VAL A 183 11.81 -17.01 -11.57
CA VAL A 183 12.77 -16.47 -10.59
C VAL A 183 13.73 -17.58 -10.17
N GLU A 184 15.02 -17.33 -10.25
CA GLU A 184 16.06 -18.17 -9.69
C GLU A 184 16.17 -17.88 -8.19
N VAL A 185 15.90 -18.88 -7.38
CA VAL A 185 15.87 -18.76 -5.93
C VAL A 185 16.99 -19.54 -5.29
N GLN A 186 17.59 -18.98 -4.26
CA GLN A 186 18.64 -19.60 -3.46
C GLN A 186 18.03 -20.43 -2.32
N GLU A 187 18.86 -21.19 -1.62
CA GLU A 187 18.44 -21.83 -0.38
C GLU A 187 18.11 -20.79 0.70
N SER A 188 17.14 -21.11 1.55
CA SER A 188 16.71 -20.21 2.61
C SER A 188 17.83 -19.92 3.60
N GLY A 189 18.10 -18.65 3.84
CA GLY A 189 18.93 -18.19 4.94
C GLY A 189 18.30 -18.49 6.32
N LYS A 190 19.14 -18.50 7.36
CA LYS A 190 18.67 -18.53 8.76
C LYS A 190 18.17 -17.15 9.17
N GLU A 191 17.40 -17.10 10.26
CA GLU A 191 17.06 -15.84 10.91
C GLU A 191 18.32 -15.03 11.21
N VAL A 192 18.29 -13.73 10.89
CA VAL A 192 19.41 -12.82 11.14
C VAL A 192 19.13 -12.00 12.39
N THR A 193 20.11 -11.96 13.27
CA THR A 193 20.10 -11.07 14.44
C THR A 193 21.38 -10.26 14.43
N CYS A 194 21.27 -8.94 14.38
CA CYS A 194 22.40 -8.03 14.47
C CYS A 194 22.89 -7.95 15.92
N THR A 195 23.80 -8.83 16.28
CA THR A 195 24.45 -8.84 17.60
C THR A 195 25.58 -7.82 17.65
N GLY A 196 25.83 -7.22 18.83
CA GLY A 196 26.93 -6.29 19.05
C GLY A 196 26.61 -4.81 18.78
N ARG A 197 25.36 -4.48 18.45
CA ARG A 197 24.88 -3.10 18.40
C ARG A 197 23.90 -2.85 19.54
N PRO A 198 24.36 -2.36 20.71
CA PRO A 198 23.45 -2.03 21.79
C PRO A 198 22.51 -0.90 21.34
N SER A 199 21.23 -0.99 21.67
CA SER A 199 20.33 0.13 21.54
C SER A 199 20.78 1.24 22.47
N VAL A 200 21.07 2.42 21.90
CA VAL A 200 21.35 3.61 22.69
C VAL A 200 20.03 4.33 22.91
N PRO A 201 19.48 4.36 24.14
CA PRO A 201 18.16 4.95 24.38
C PRO A 201 18.00 6.38 23.86
N SER A 202 19.06 7.21 23.91
CA SER A 202 19.04 8.58 23.39
C SER A 202 18.83 8.67 21.86
N ASP A 203 19.08 7.58 21.11
CA ASP A 203 18.83 7.55 19.66
C ASP A 203 17.35 7.34 19.37
N TRP A 204 16.65 6.61 20.24
CA TRP A 204 15.23 6.29 20.13
C TRP A 204 14.32 7.26 20.88
N VAL A 205 14.87 8.19 21.64
CA VAL A 205 14.12 9.19 22.40
C VAL A 205 14.27 10.56 21.72
N LEU A 206 13.30 10.91 20.87
CA LEU A 206 13.32 12.12 20.04
C LEU A 206 12.93 13.38 20.82
N LEU A 207 13.57 13.61 21.99
CA LEU A 207 13.54 14.94 22.60
C LEU A 207 14.33 15.93 21.72
N PRO A 208 14.02 17.24 21.74
CA PRO A 208 14.60 18.20 20.81
C PRO A 208 16.13 18.18 20.71
N GLY A 209 16.83 17.92 21.82
CA GLY A 209 18.30 17.79 21.83
C GLY A 209 18.80 16.58 21.06
N ASN A 210 18.19 15.42 21.29
CA ASN A 210 18.52 14.19 20.59
C ASN A 210 18.12 14.26 19.11
N ALA A 211 16.92 14.78 18.81
CA ALA A 211 16.43 14.91 17.44
C ALA A 211 17.36 15.78 16.59
N ARG A 212 17.84 16.92 17.10
CA ARG A 212 18.82 17.77 16.39
C ARG A 212 20.12 17.03 16.07
N ARG A 213 20.66 16.27 17.03
CA ARG A 213 21.86 15.46 16.79
C ARG A 213 21.61 14.40 15.73
N ARG A 214 20.54 13.64 15.86
CA ARG A 214 20.18 12.58 14.92
C ARG A 214 19.88 13.10 13.51
N TYR A 215 19.27 14.27 13.40
CA TYR A 215 19.03 14.90 12.10
C TYR A 215 20.33 15.26 11.37
N VAL A 216 21.35 15.76 12.08
CA VAL A 216 22.69 16.00 11.48
C VAL A 216 23.29 14.69 10.96
N GLU A 217 23.17 13.60 11.72
CA GLU A 217 23.64 12.27 11.30
C GLU A 217 22.86 11.76 10.08
N ALA A 218 21.52 11.95 10.04
CA ALA A 218 20.70 11.58 8.90
C ALA A 218 21.08 12.34 7.63
N ILE A 219 21.39 13.64 7.73
CA ILE A 219 21.91 14.44 6.60
C ILE A 219 23.27 13.93 6.13
N ALA A 220 24.19 13.64 7.04
CA ALA A 220 25.51 13.07 6.68
C ALA A 220 25.39 11.68 6.01
N THR A 221 24.37 10.90 6.38
CA THR A 221 24.10 9.61 5.74
C THR A 221 23.67 9.75 4.27
N GLN A 222 23.10 10.89 3.87
CA GLN A 222 22.68 11.12 2.48
C GLN A 222 23.86 11.09 1.49
N GLU A 223 25.06 11.50 1.89
CA GLU A 223 26.26 11.41 1.05
C GLU A 223 26.62 9.94 0.81
N LYS A 224 26.65 9.14 1.88
CA LYS A 224 26.92 7.69 1.76
C LYS A 224 25.88 6.97 0.91
N LEU A 225 24.60 7.34 1.04
CA LEU A 225 23.54 6.77 0.22
C LEU A 225 23.67 7.13 -1.26
N ARG A 226 24.17 8.32 -1.58
CA ARG A 226 24.49 8.69 -2.97
C ARG A 226 25.66 7.86 -3.52
N ASP A 227 26.72 7.69 -2.73
CA ASP A 227 27.85 6.86 -3.14
C ASP A 227 27.44 5.40 -3.38
N GLU A 228 26.58 4.85 -2.51
CA GLU A 228 26.01 3.52 -2.71
C GLU A 228 25.14 3.44 -3.97
N ALA A 229 24.34 4.47 -4.27
CA ALA A 229 23.53 4.51 -5.49
C ALA A 229 24.38 4.63 -6.76
N GLU A 230 25.51 5.36 -6.72
CA GLU A 230 26.46 5.43 -7.84
C GLU A 230 27.13 4.08 -8.12
N GLN A 231 27.41 3.30 -7.08
CA GLN A 231 28.09 2.00 -7.17
C GLN A 231 27.12 0.82 -7.30
N SER A 232 25.82 1.09 -7.23
CA SER A 232 24.79 0.05 -7.19
C SER A 232 24.77 -0.81 -8.45
N ALA A 233 24.78 -2.12 -8.28
CA ALA A 233 24.55 -3.06 -9.38
C ALA A 233 23.14 -2.95 -10.00
N PHE A 234 22.22 -2.30 -9.29
CA PHE A 234 20.84 -2.08 -9.74
C PHE A 234 20.68 -0.81 -10.59
N ASN A 235 21.65 0.14 -10.49
CA ASN A 235 21.73 1.31 -11.35
C ASN A 235 22.79 1.07 -12.43
N ARG A 236 22.35 0.98 -13.68
CA ARG A 236 23.26 0.56 -14.77
C ARG A 236 23.15 1.49 -15.97
N LEU A 237 24.27 2.07 -16.35
CA LEU A 237 24.41 2.81 -17.60
C LEU A 237 24.93 1.84 -18.68
N ALA A 238 24.15 1.67 -19.73
CA ALA A 238 24.51 0.95 -20.94
C ALA A 238 24.40 1.89 -22.15
N GLY A 239 25.19 1.68 -23.18
CA GLY A 239 25.07 2.47 -24.40
C GLY A 239 26.32 2.53 -25.24
N GLN A 240 26.22 3.19 -26.41
CA GLN A 240 27.29 3.35 -27.37
C GLN A 240 28.16 4.57 -26.99
N GLU A 241 29.42 4.53 -27.36
CA GLU A 241 30.30 5.68 -27.27
C GLU A 241 29.92 6.73 -28.33
N GLY A 242 29.94 8.02 -27.93
CA GLY A 242 29.69 9.16 -28.80
C GLY A 242 28.40 9.91 -28.46
N MET A 243 28.16 11.01 -29.17
CA MET A 243 26.99 11.87 -28.97
C MET A 243 25.75 11.27 -29.63
N ALA A 244 24.77 10.87 -28.83
CA ALA A 244 23.49 10.38 -29.32
C ALA A 244 22.44 11.51 -29.44
N GLU A 245 21.44 11.33 -30.29
CA GLU A 245 20.31 12.27 -30.38
C GLU A 245 19.47 12.21 -29.07
N LYS A 246 19.31 11.02 -28.49
CA LYS A 246 18.52 10.75 -27.30
C LYS A 246 19.31 9.90 -26.31
N GLY A 247 19.15 10.18 -25.01
CA GLY A 247 19.46 9.29 -23.90
C GLY A 247 18.18 8.92 -23.16
N ILE A 248 18.16 7.78 -22.52
CA ILE A 248 16.99 7.30 -21.79
C ILE A 248 17.36 7.07 -20.33
N VAL A 249 16.55 7.62 -19.41
CA VAL A 249 16.56 7.27 -17.99
C VAL A 249 15.29 6.46 -17.72
N ALA A 250 15.44 5.17 -17.37
CA ALA A 250 14.31 4.28 -17.18
C ALA A 250 14.28 3.75 -15.73
N CYS A 251 13.15 3.98 -15.03
CA CYS A 251 12.99 3.70 -13.61
C CYS A 251 12.06 2.51 -13.39
N GLY A 252 12.44 1.60 -12.49
CA GLY A 252 11.63 0.45 -12.11
C GLY A 252 11.10 -0.31 -13.34
N ILE A 253 9.79 -0.57 -13.38
CA ILE A 253 9.15 -1.28 -14.48
C ILE A 253 9.26 -0.57 -15.84
N GLY A 254 9.46 0.75 -15.84
CA GLY A 254 9.69 1.52 -17.07
C GLY A 254 10.91 1.03 -17.85
N TYR A 255 11.91 0.48 -17.16
CA TYR A 255 13.04 -0.17 -17.82
C TYR A 255 12.61 -1.37 -18.68
N ASN A 256 11.70 -2.21 -18.17
CA ASN A 256 11.20 -3.35 -18.94
C ASN A 256 10.46 -2.92 -20.20
N TYR A 257 9.71 -1.82 -20.14
CA TYR A 257 8.98 -1.28 -21.30
C TYR A 257 9.92 -0.75 -22.40
N VAL A 258 11.05 -0.16 -21.98
CA VAL A 258 12.12 0.20 -22.94
C VAL A 258 12.74 -1.04 -23.57
N MET A 259 13.05 -2.07 -22.78
CA MET A 259 13.63 -3.32 -23.27
C MET A 259 12.66 -4.13 -24.15
N GLU A 260 11.38 -4.11 -23.84
CA GLU A 260 10.34 -4.71 -24.69
C GLU A 260 10.21 -3.99 -26.03
N THR A 261 10.42 -2.66 -26.02
CA THR A 261 10.45 -1.85 -27.24
C THR A 261 11.66 -2.19 -28.12
N TYR A 262 12.79 -2.54 -27.51
CA TYR A 262 14.05 -2.88 -28.18
C TYR A 262 14.57 -4.25 -27.74
N PRO A 263 13.95 -5.35 -28.17
CA PRO A 263 14.31 -6.70 -27.72
C PRO A 263 15.74 -7.10 -28.12
N ASP A 264 16.28 -6.56 -29.22
CA ASP A 264 17.63 -6.79 -29.71
C ASP A 264 18.68 -5.83 -29.11
N GLY A 265 18.26 -4.95 -28.19
CA GLY A 265 19.09 -3.96 -27.53
C GLY A 265 18.71 -2.51 -27.86
N CYS A 266 18.74 -1.66 -26.83
CA CYS A 266 18.40 -0.25 -26.97
C CYS A 266 19.49 0.48 -27.80
N PRO A 267 19.13 1.23 -28.87
CA PRO A 267 20.08 1.95 -29.71
C PRO A 267 20.57 3.27 -29.07
N TYR A 268 20.02 3.65 -27.94
CA TYR A 268 20.36 4.87 -27.22
C TYR A 268 21.11 4.56 -25.93
N PRO A 269 21.96 5.48 -25.43
CA PRO A 269 22.47 5.41 -24.07
C PRO A 269 21.28 5.27 -23.09
N LEU A 270 21.30 4.23 -22.25
CA LEU A 270 20.22 3.88 -21.36
C LEU A 270 20.74 3.75 -19.95
N LEU A 271 20.25 4.61 -19.06
CA LEU A 271 20.47 4.49 -17.63
C LEU A 271 19.22 3.87 -16.97
N LYS A 272 19.38 2.67 -16.44
CA LYS A 272 18.42 2.06 -15.55
C LYS A 272 18.61 2.64 -14.14
N ILE A 273 17.51 3.04 -13.49
CA ILE A 273 17.47 3.46 -12.09
C ILE A 273 16.51 2.55 -11.33
N SER A 274 17.05 1.86 -10.34
CA SER A 274 16.29 1.01 -9.42
C SER A 274 16.65 1.29 -7.94
N GLN A 275 17.61 2.20 -7.69
CA GLN A 275 18.01 2.64 -6.35
C GLN A 275 18.16 4.15 -6.30
N TYR A 276 17.63 4.73 -5.23
CA TYR A 276 17.71 6.16 -4.92
C TYR A 276 18.39 6.40 -3.57
N PRO A 277 19.04 7.57 -3.33
CA PRO A 277 19.00 8.80 -4.13
C PRO A 277 19.54 8.64 -5.55
N LEU A 278 19.23 9.60 -6.43
CA LEU A 278 19.66 9.57 -7.83
C LEU A 278 21.19 9.50 -7.94
N PRO A 279 21.75 8.65 -8.83
CA PRO A 279 23.18 8.58 -9.13
C PRO A 279 23.60 9.76 -10.03
N VAL A 280 23.93 10.91 -9.41
CA VAL A 280 24.11 12.21 -10.10
C VAL A 280 25.28 12.21 -11.08
N GLU A 281 26.40 11.55 -10.71
CA GLU A 281 27.59 11.46 -11.59
C GLU A 281 27.28 10.63 -12.84
N THR A 282 26.62 9.49 -12.65
CA THR A 282 26.21 8.62 -13.76
C THR A 282 25.15 9.29 -14.65
N LEU A 283 24.21 10.04 -14.05
CA LEU A 283 23.25 10.86 -14.78
C LEU A 283 23.92 11.96 -15.59
N THR A 284 24.94 12.62 -15.04
CA THR A 284 25.71 13.65 -15.75
C THR A 284 26.45 13.06 -16.94
N ARG A 285 27.08 11.89 -16.77
CA ARG A 285 27.72 11.17 -17.89
C ARG A 285 26.73 10.83 -19.01
N LEU A 286 25.52 10.37 -18.66
CA LEU A 286 24.46 10.17 -19.64
C LEU A 286 24.09 11.48 -20.34
N ALA A 287 23.88 12.55 -19.57
CA ALA A 287 23.50 13.86 -20.10
C ALA A 287 24.56 14.43 -21.07
N ASP A 288 25.84 14.21 -20.78
CA ASP A 288 26.95 14.62 -21.66
C ASP A 288 27.08 13.78 -22.93
N SER A 289 26.44 12.60 -22.98
CA SER A 289 26.46 11.68 -24.13
C SER A 289 25.27 11.82 -25.09
N CYS A 290 24.35 12.75 -24.84
CA CYS A 290 23.15 12.90 -25.67
C CYS A 290 22.66 14.35 -25.77
N LYS A 291 21.82 14.64 -26.79
CA LYS A 291 21.23 15.97 -26.97
C LYS A 291 20.01 16.20 -26.11
N GLU A 292 19.21 15.15 -25.88
CA GLU A 292 18.04 15.19 -25.02
C GLU A 292 17.92 13.91 -24.18
N ILE A 293 17.28 13.99 -23.02
CA ILE A 293 17.04 12.87 -22.12
C ILE A 293 15.53 12.61 -22.07
N LEU A 294 15.12 11.38 -22.34
CA LEU A 294 13.77 10.90 -22.09
C LEU A 294 13.74 10.15 -20.76
N VAL A 295 12.91 10.61 -19.82
CA VAL A 295 12.68 9.94 -18.53
C VAL A 295 11.45 9.05 -18.66
N VAL A 296 11.64 7.74 -18.44
CA VAL A 296 10.61 6.70 -18.50
C VAL A 296 10.37 6.18 -17.09
N GLU A 297 9.34 6.69 -16.43
CA GLU A 297 8.99 6.34 -15.05
C GLU A 297 7.48 6.15 -14.92
N ASP A 298 7.06 5.15 -14.11
CA ASP A 298 5.66 4.87 -13.83
C ASP A 298 5.23 5.53 -12.52
N GLY A 299 4.09 6.23 -12.54
CA GLY A 299 3.59 7.08 -11.46
C GLY A 299 3.80 8.57 -11.73
N GLN A 300 4.18 9.33 -10.72
CA GLN A 300 4.41 10.77 -10.81
C GLN A 300 5.78 11.09 -11.45
N PRO A 301 6.00 12.29 -12.01
CA PRO A 301 7.27 12.69 -12.62
C PRO A 301 8.35 12.98 -11.56
N PHE A 302 8.68 11.99 -10.75
CA PHE A 302 9.60 12.10 -9.62
C PHE A 302 11.06 12.31 -10.05
N VAL A 303 11.51 11.55 -11.06
CA VAL A 303 12.88 11.65 -11.57
C VAL A 303 12.99 12.81 -12.54
N GLU A 304 12.04 12.99 -13.45
CA GLU A 304 12.04 14.13 -14.39
C GLU A 304 12.13 15.48 -13.67
N GLU A 305 11.34 15.66 -12.59
CA GLU A 305 11.37 16.88 -11.78
C GLU A 305 12.71 17.11 -11.12
N GLN A 306 13.31 16.07 -10.55
CA GLN A 306 14.63 16.17 -9.92
C GLN A 306 15.74 16.46 -10.93
N LEU A 307 15.72 15.85 -12.11
CA LEU A 307 16.70 16.10 -13.15
C LEU A 307 16.68 17.55 -13.63
N LYS A 308 15.51 18.15 -13.74
CA LYS A 308 15.35 19.58 -14.10
C LYS A 308 15.92 20.52 -13.02
N GLY A 309 16.04 20.06 -11.77
CA GLY A 309 16.66 20.81 -10.68
C GLY A 309 18.16 20.52 -10.49
N ILE A 310 18.61 19.32 -10.83
CA ILE A 310 20.00 18.87 -10.63
C ILE A 310 20.90 19.22 -11.83
N LEU A 311 20.40 18.96 -13.03
CA LEU A 311 21.16 19.20 -14.26
C LEU A 311 21.13 20.68 -14.66
N PRO A 312 22.26 21.24 -15.15
CA PRO A 312 22.24 22.58 -15.75
C PRO A 312 21.20 22.73 -16.87
N SER A 313 20.67 23.93 -17.06
CA SER A 313 19.60 24.24 -18.03
C SER A 313 19.96 23.99 -19.50
N LYS A 314 21.23 23.76 -19.81
CA LYS A 314 21.67 23.36 -21.16
C LYS A 314 21.14 21.97 -21.59
N TYR A 315 20.80 21.10 -20.61
CA TYR A 315 20.30 19.76 -20.90
C TYR A 315 18.78 19.77 -21.08
N VAL A 316 18.32 19.14 -22.15
CA VAL A 316 16.90 18.99 -22.45
C VAL A 316 16.39 17.70 -21.79
N VAL A 317 15.53 17.83 -20.80
CA VAL A 317 14.91 16.70 -20.10
C VAL A 317 13.43 16.64 -20.46
N LYS A 318 13.01 15.49 -20.95
CA LYS A 318 11.65 15.19 -21.41
C LYS A 318 11.06 14.00 -20.67
N GLY A 319 9.74 13.95 -20.54
CA GLY A 319 9.03 12.87 -19.85
C GLY A 319 7.56 13.20 -19.69
N ARG A 320 7.00 12.99 -18.52
CA ARG A 320 5.59 13.26 -18.20
C ARG A 320 5.27 14.76 -18.05
N LEU A 321 6.22 15.56 -17.58
CA LEU A 321 6.01 17.01 -17.42
C LEU A 321 6.05 17.76 -18.76
N SER A 322 6.84 17.28 -19.70
CA SER A 322 6.96 17.89 -21.02
C SER A 322 5.97 17.35 -22.04
N GLY A 323 5.23 16.28 -21.71
CA GLY A 323 4.16 15.72 -22.51
C GLY A 323 4.58 14.63 -23.49
N GLU A 324 5.84 14.20 -23.52
CA GLU A 324 6.29 13.06 -24.30
C GLU A 324 5.69 11.74 -23.82
N LEU A 325 5.48 11.62 -22.52
CA LEU A 325 4.72 10.56 -21.88
C LEU A 325 3.43 11.12 -21.30
N PRO A 326 2.33 10.33 -21.24
CA PRO A 326 1.07 10.77 -20.64
C PRO A 326 1.27 11.23 -19.19
N ARG A 327 0.69 12.39 -18.83
CA ARG A 327 0.79 12.92 -17.45
C ARG A 327 0.02 12.08 -16.43
N THR A 328 -1.02 11.39 -16.87
CA THR A 328 -1.90 10.55 -16.05
C THR A 328 -1.99 9.14 -16.62
N GLY A 329 -2.35 8.20 -15.78
CA GLY A 329 -2.52 6.80 -16.17
C GLY A 329 -1.26 5.97 -16.03
N GLU A 330 -1.47 4.66 -16.01
CA GLU A 330 -0.39 3.66 -15.98
C GLU A 330 0.50 3.79 -17.22
N LEU A 331 1.80 3.67 -17.03
CA LEU A 331 2.74 3.58 -18.14
C LEU A 331 2.57 2.24 -18.86
N THR A 332 2.64 2.28 -20.19
CA THR A 332 2.53 1.09 -21.02
C THR A 332 3.67 1.02 -22.03
N PRO A 333 4.01 -0.16 -22.60
CA PRO A 333 4.96 -0.28 -23.68
C PRO A 333 4.61 0.63 -24.87
N ASP A 334 3.32 0.78 -25.21
CA ASP A 334 2.86 1.64 -26.31
C ASP A 334 3.16 3.12 -26.05
N ASN A 335 2.96 3.60 -24.82
CA ASN A 335 3.33 4.98 -24.46
C ASN A 335 4.84 5.22 -24.64
N VAL A 336 5.66 4.25 -24.26
CA VAL A 336 7.12 4.32 -24.43
C VAL A 336 7.51 4.30 -25.90
N ARG A 337 6.91 3.42 -26.72
CA ARG A 337 7.14 3.38 -28.19
C ARG A 337 6.81 4.72 -28.84
N GLN A 338 5.65 5.31 -28.51
CA GLN A 338 5.24 6.62 -29.02
C GLN A 338 6.21 7.74 -28.63
N ALA A 339 6.66 7.79 -27.37
CA ALA A 339 7.64 8.78 -26.90
C ALA A 339 9.01 8.63 -27.59
N LEU A 340 9.35 7.42 -28.03
CA LEU A 340 10.56 7.13 -28.81
C LEU A 340 10.38 7.37 -30.32
N GLY A 341 9.19 7.80 -30.78
CA GLY A 341 8.90 8.09 -32.18
C GLY A 341 8.64 6.84 -33.03
N LEU A 342 8.33 5.72 -32.38
CA LEU A 342 8.04 4.45 -33.04
C LEU A 342 6.52 4.25 -33.24
N SER A 343 6.14 3.54 -34.29
CA SER A 343 4.74 3.12 -34.49
C SER A 343 4.36 2.07 -33.45
N CYS A 344 3.13 2.19 -32.90
CA CYS A 344 2.55 1.10 -32.13
C CYS A 344 2.15 -0.06 -33.06
N GLU A 345 2.30 -1.28 -32.56
CA GLU A 345 1.77 -2.44 -33.25
C GLU A 345 0.23 -2.37 -33.31
N GLN A 346 -0.36 -3.05 -34.26
CA GLN A 346 -1.80 -3.03 -34.46
C GLN A 346 -2.52 -3.54 -33.22
N VAL A 347 -3.26 -2.66 -32.54
CA VAL A 347 -4.08 -3.05 -31.38
C VAL A 347 -5.23 -3.91 -31.89
N TYR A 348 -5.30 -5.14 -31.47
CA TYR A 348 -6.46 -6.00 -31.75
C TYR A 348 -7.68 -5.42 -31.01
N ALA A 349 -8.78 -5.26 -31.73
CA ALA A 349 -10.03 -4.85 -31.14
C ALA A 349 -10.45 -5.85 -30.04
N ALA A 350 -10.98 -5.34 -28.94
CA ALA A 350 -11.51 -6.21 -27.89
C ALA A 350 -12.54 -7.17 -28.50
N ALA A 351 -12.46 -8.44 -28.11
CA ALA A 351 -13.40 -9.45 -28.60
C ALA A 351 -14.85 -9.05 -28.23
N GLN A 352 -15.79 -9.24 -29.14
CA GLN A 352 -17.18 -8.80 -28.96
C GLN A 352 -17.89 -9.43 -27.73
N ASN A 353 -17.37 -10.54 -27.22
CA ASN A 353 -17.89 -11.21 -26.01
C ASN A 353 -17.31 -10.66 -24.70
N VAL A 354 -16.41 -9.67 -24.76
CA VAL A 354 -15.89 -8.97 -23.56
C VAL A 354 -16.94 -7.96 -23.11
N VAL A 355 -17.54 -8.23 -21.94
CA VAL A 355 -18.52 -7.35 -21.32
C VAL A 355 -17.92 -6.64 -20.12
N PRO A 356 -18.23 -5.35 -19.89
CA PRO A 356 -17.83 -4.63 -18.70
C PRO A 356 -18.34 -5.34 -17.43
N ARG A 357 -17.51 -5.39 -16.41
CA ARG A 357 -17.87 -5.92 -15.08
C ARG A 357 -17.69 -4.81 -14.03
N PRO A 358 -18.61 -3.83 -13.99
CA PRO A 358 -18.49 -2.77 -12.99
C PRO A 358 -18.57 -3.37 -11.58
N PRO A 359 -17.85 -2.80 -10.61
CA PRO A 359 -17.92 -3.25 -9.22
C PRO A 359 -19.35 -3.10 -8.71
N ALA A 360 -19.83 -4.13 -7.97
CA ALA A 360 -21.16 -4.14 -7.40
C ALA A 360 -21.18 -4.98 -6.12
N LEU A 361 -22.10 -4.64 -5.20
CA LEU A 361 -22.35 -5.46 -4.01
C LEU A 361 -22.81 -6.87 -4.42
N CYS A 362 -22.21 -7.88 -3.81
CA CYS A 362 -22.50 -9.28 -4.08
C CYS A 362 -24.00 -9.59 -3.91
N LYS A 363 -24.52 -10.55 -4.68
CA LYS A 363 -25.89 -11.02 -4.50
C LYS A 363 -26.05 -11.66 -3.11
N GLY A 364 -27.06 -11.23 -2.35
CA GLY A 364 -27.30 -11.69 -0.97
C GLY A 364 -26.36 -11.10 0.08
N CYS A 365 -25.59 -10.07 -0.25
CA CYS A 365 -24.76 -9.33 0.70
C CYS A 365 -25.63 -8.57 1.71
N GLY A 366 -25.29 -8.62 3.00
CA GLY A 366 -26.01 -7.90 4.06
C GLY A 366 -26.03 -6.38 3.88
N HIS A 367 -25.00 -5.80 3.26
CA HIS A 367 -24.97 -4.37 2.96
C HIS A 367 -26.15 -3.90 2.09
N ARG A 368 -26.67 -4.76 1.22
CA ARG A 368 -27.82 -4.45 0.36
C ARG A 368 -29.08 -4.18 1.21
N ASP A 369 -29.36 -5.09 2.15
CA ASP A 369 -30.51 -4.96 3.05
C ASP A 369 -30.38 -3.73 3.96
N VAL A 370 -29.16 -3.40 4.40
CA VAL A 370 -28.88 -2.17 5.18
C VAL A 370 -29.17 -0.93 4.35
N TYR A 371 -28.74 -0.88 3.09
CA TYR A 371 -28.96 0.28 2.23
C TYR A 371 -30.41 0.47 1.82
N ASP A 372 -31.12 -0.63 1.59
CA ASP A 372 -32.57 -0.55 1.34
C ASP A 372 -33.31 0.05 2.55
N ALA A 373 -32.92 -0.34 3.78
CA ALA A 373 -33.49 0.21 5.01
C ALA A 373 -33.11 1.68 5.23
N LEU A 374 -31.82 2.02 5.05
CA LEU A 374 -31.32 3.40 5.19
C LEU A 374 -31.99 4.34 4.19
N ASN A 375 -32.09 3.96 2.93
CA ASN A 375 -32.75 4.76 1.89
C ASN A 375 -34.23 4.99 2.21
N LYS A 376 -34.90 3.96 2.73
CA LYS A 376 -36.31 4.07 3.12
C LYS A 376 -36.52 5.09 4.23
N VAL A 377 -35.66 5.08 5.27
CA VAL A 377 -35.76 6.04 6.38
C VAL A 377 -35.25 7.42 5.97
N ALA A 378 -34.12 7.50 5.26
CA ALA A 378 -33.56 8.78 4.82
C ALA A 378 -34.52 9.58 3.91
N ALA A 379 -35.37 8.89 3.15
CA ALA A 379 -36.40 9.53 2.33
C ALA A 379 -37.48 10.28 3.16
N GLU A 380 -37.57 10.02 4.45
CA GLU A 380 -38.48 10.73 5.37
C GLU A 380 -37.90 12.10 5.79
N TYR A 381 -36.61 12.34 5.55
CA TYR A 381 -35.87 13.55 5.95
C TYR A 381 -35.25 14.22 4.71
N PRO A 382 -35.70 15.40 4.28
CA PRO A 382 -35.23 16.05 3.03
C PRO A 382 -33.75 16.32 2.99
N ASP A 383 -33.14 16.63 4.13
CA ASP A 383 -31.73 17.04 4.24
C ASP A 383 -30.80 15.92 4.67
N ALA A 384 -31.29 14.70 4.90
CA ALA A 384 -30.50 13.57 5.35
C ALA A 384 -29.25 13.35 4.48
N LYS A 385 -28.08 13.16 5.12
CA LYS A 385 -26.84 12.77 4.45
C LYS A 385 -26.26 11.53 5.12
N ILE A 386 -25.78 10.63 4.28
CA ILE A 386 -25.17 9.37 4.71
C ILE A 386 -23.72 9.35 4.22
N PHE A 387 -22.81 9.57 5.14
CA PHE A 387 -21.37 9.59 4.87
C PHE A 387 -20.81 8.17 4.90
N GLY A 388 -20.04 7.82 3.87
CA GLY A 388 -19.32 6.55 3.81
C GLY A 388 -17.82 6.78 3.69
N ASP A 389 -17.09 5.69 3.82
CA ASP A 389 -15.64 5.64 3.60
C ASP A 389 -15.21 4.35 2.88
N ILE A 390 -14.00 3.83 3.08
CA ILE A 390 -13.38 2.82 2.22
C ILE A 390 -13.65 1.39 2.72
N GLY A 391 -14.36 0.61 1.93
CA GLY A 391 -14.63 -0.82 2.13
C GLY A 391 -15.63 -1.35 1.10
N CYS A 392 -16.06 -2.60 1.21
CA CYS A 392 -17.09 -3.16 0.32
C CYS A 392 -18.39 -2.34 0.34
N TYR A 393 -18.73 -1.77 1.48
CA TYR A 393 -19.92 -0.93 1.65
C TYR A 393 -19.85 0.38 0.84
N THR A 394 -18.67 0.87 0.45
CA THR A 394 -18.53 2.03 -0.46
C THR A 394 -19.31 1.86 -1.76
N LEU A 395 -19.51 0.61 -2.21
CA LEU A 395 -20.30 0.30 -3.39
C LEU A 395 -21.79 0.66 -3.24
N GLY A 396 -22.24 1.01 -2.03
CA GLY A 396 -23.55 1.62 -1.79
C GLY A 396 -23.71 3.03 -2.39
N ALA A 397 -22.62 3.68 -2.81
CA ALA A 397 -22.67 4.92 -3.58
C ALA A 397 -23.13 4.70 -5.03
N LEU A 398 -23.03 3.46 -5.53
CA LEU A 398 -23.37 3.10 -6.91
C LEU A 398 -24.85 2.66 -7.05
N PRO A 399 -25.42 2.68 -8.27
CA PRO A 399 -26.71 2.10 -8.53
C PRO A 399 -26.77 0.60 -8.11
N PRO A 400 -27.90 0.09 -7.61
CA PRO A 400 -29.19 0.79 -7.50
C PRO A 400 -29.34 1.65 -6.23
N PHE A 401 -28.44 1.54 -5.26
CA PHE A 401 -28.61 2.11 -3.93
C PHE A 401 -28.44 3.64 -3.91
N ARG A 402 -27.29 4.14 -4.39
CA ARG A 402 -26.95 5.59 -4.36
C ARG A 402 -27.12 6.22 -2.97
N THR A 403 -26.81 5.46 -1.92
CA THR A 403 -27.04 5.81 -0.53
C THR A 403 -25.97 6.74 0.02
N LEU A 404 -24.69 6.48 -0.33
CA LEU A 404 -23.58 7.19 0.27
C LEU A 404 -23.27 8.49 -0.46
N SER A 405 -23.04 9.55 0.33
CA SER A 405 -22.72 10.91 -0.13
C SER A 405 -21.22 11.19 -0.14
N SER A 406 -20.39 10.35 0.45
CA SER A 406 -18.93 10.54 0.50
C SER A 406 -18.16 9.22 0.47
N CYS A 407 -16.89 9.31 0.06
CA CYS A 407 -15.89 8.28 0.19
C CYS A 407 -14.52 8.97 0.09
N VAL A 408 -13.87 9.25 1.23
CA VAL A 408 -12.61 10.02 1.27
C VAL A 408 -11.44 9.11 1.64
N ASP A 409 -11.34 8.71 2.91
CA ASP A 409 -10.32 7.81 3.44
C ASP A 409 -10.93 6.90 4.51
N MET A 410 -10.17 5.91 4.98
CA MET A 410 -10.67 4.94 5.97
C MET A 410 -10.94 5.62 7.30
N GLY A 411 -12.19 5.55 7.77
CA GLY A 411 -12.66 6.15 9.04
C GLY A 411 -13.31 7.54 8.89
N ALA A 412 -13.19 8.18 7.73
CA ALA A 412 -13.72 9.52 7.50
C ALA A 412 -15.25 9.63 7.65
N SER A 413 -15.99 8.54 7.47
CA SER A 413 -17.45 8.56 7.56
C SER A 413 -17.96 9.13 8.89
N ILE A 414 -17.38 8.72 10.01
CA ILE A 414 -17.80 9.15 11.35
C ILE A 414 -17.45 10.62 11.58
N THR A 415 -16.21 11.02 11.30
CA THR A 415 -15.76 12.40 11.53
C THR A 415 -16.40 13.40 10.57
N MET A 416 -16.70 13.00 9.34
CA MET A 416 -17.46 13.83 8.40
C MET A 416 -18.91 13.98 8.85
N ALA A 417 -19.55 12.91 9.32
CA ALA A 417 -20.90 12.97 9.88
C ALA A 417 -20.93 13.89 11.11
N LYS A 418 -19.93 13.76 12.00
CA LYS A 418 -19.76 14.66 13.15
C LYS A 418 -19.66 16.11 12.71
N GLY A 419 -18.69 16.43 11.85
CA GLY A 419 -18.50 17.80 11.39
C GLY A 419 -19.72 18.39 10.68
N ALA A 420 -20.48 17.58 9.94
CA ALA A 420 -21.72 18.00 9.30
C ALA A 420 -22.84 18.27 10.34
N ALA A 421 -22.95 17.42 11.37
CA ALA A 421 -23.89 17.65 12.47
C ALA A 421 -23.53 18.91 13.28
N ASP A 422 -22.25 19.14 13.56
CA ASP A 422 -21.75 20.35 14.23
C ASP A 422 -22.08 21.61 13.42
N ALA A 423 -22.21 21.49 12.10
CA ALA A 423 -22.66 22.57 11.18
C ALA A 423 -24.19 22.64 11.03
N GLY A 424 -24.95 21.84 11.77
CA GLY A 424 -26.43 21.89 11.81
C GLY A 424 -27.12 20.91 10.84
N LEU A 425 -26.39 19.96 10.21
CA LEU A 425 -27.03 18.94 9.39
C LEU A 425 -27.78 17.94 10.26
N PHE A 426 -29.04 17.67 9.91
CA PHE A 426 -29.85 16.61 10.54
C PHE A 426 -30.78 15.95 9.51
N PRO A 427 -30.82 14.62 9.47
CA PRO A 427 -29.95 13.66 10.15
C PRO A 427 -28.57 13.59 9.50
N SER A 428 -27.54 13.35 10.32
CA SER A 428 -26.17 13.07 9.89
C SER A 428 -25.81 11.63 10.24
N ILE A 429 -25.59 10.80 9.23
CA ILE A 429 -25.44 9.35 9.38
C ILE A 429 -24.08 8.93 8.84
N ALA A 430 -23.33 8.13 9.58
CA ALA A 430 -22.09 7.49 9.13
C ALA A 430 -22.32 6.00 8.84
N VAL A 431 -21.76 5.49 7.75
CA VAL A 431 -21.68 4.05 7.45
C VAL A 431 -20.23 3.66 7.32
N ILE A 432 -19.80 2.72 8.16
CA ILE A 432 -18.42 2.23 8.25
C ILE A 432 -18.41 0.69 8.31
N GLY A 433 -17.38 0.07 7.76
CA GLY A 433 -17.17 -1.38 7.88
C GLY A 433 -16.47 -1.76 9.18
N ASP A 434 -16.58 -3.02 9.58
CA ASP A 434 -15.97 -3.59 10.77
C ASP A 434 -14.44 -3.37 10.85
N SER A 435 -13.71 -3.72 9.81
CA SER A 435 -12.25 -3.52 9.75
C SER A 435 -11.87 -2.05 9.71
N THR A 436 -12.60 -1.22 8.97
CA THR A 436 -12.36 0.21 8.89
C THR A 436 -12.65 0.92 10.21
N PHE A 437 -13.64 0.43 10.97
CA PHE A 437 -13.93 0.95 12.30
C PHE A 437 -12.73 0.75 13.25
N THR A 438 -12.12 -0.45 13.25
CA THR A 438 -10.93 -0.70 14.05
C THR A 438 -9.65 -0.05 13.49
N HIS A 439 -9.61 0.24 12.19
CA HIS A 439 -8.50 0.93 11.57
C HIS A 439 -8.40 2.39 12.02
N SER A 440 -9.49 3.16 11.91
CA SER A 440 -9.50 4.60 12.19
C SER A 440 -10.83 5.15 12.73
N GLY A 441 -11.90 4.34 12.76
CA GLY A 441 -13.23 4.81 13.17
C GLY A 441 -13.38 5.02 14.68
N MET A 442 -12.64 4.26 15.50
CA MET A 442 -12.76 4.34 16.97
C MET A 442 -12.42 5.73 17.52
N THR A 443 -11.40 6.37 16.97
CA THR A 443 -10.99 7.73 17.38
C THR A 443 -12.06 8.76 17.02
N GLY A 444 -12.62 8.66 15.82
CA GLY A 444 -13.73 9.53 15.38
C GLY A 444 -14.99 9.34 16.22
N LEU A 445 -15.29 8.10 16.66
CA LEU A 445 -16.42 7.84 17.54
C LEU A 445 -16.19 8.46 18.93
N LEU A 446 -14.96 8.33 19.48
CA LEU A 446 -14.62 8.96 20.76
C LEU A 446 -14.76 10.47 20.73
N ASP A 447 -14.32 11.12 19.65
CA ASP A 447 -14.48 12.56 19.46
C ASP A 447 -15.97 12.96 19.43
N ALA A 448 -16.78 12.20 18.68
CA ALA A 448 -18.22 12.44 18.58
C ALA A 448 -18.94 12.31 19.94
N VAL A 449 -18.57 11.29 20.73
CA VAL A 449 -19.12 11.08 22.09
C VAL A 449 -18.71 12.20 23.02
N ASN A 450 -17.42 12.61 23.03
CA ASN A 450 -16.92 13.69 23.87
C ASN A 450 -17.63 15.02 23.58
N ASP A 451 -17.89 15.29 22.31
CA ASP A 451 -18.57 16.53 21.86
C ASP A 451 -20.11 16.42 21.91
N LYS A 452 -20.64 15.25 22.27
CA LYS A 452 -22.09 14.95 22.29
C LYS A 452 -22.75 15.26 20.95
N SER A 453 -22.08 14.91 19.86
CA SER A 453 -22.56 15.17 18.51
C SER A 453 -23.84 14.38 18.23
N ASN A 454 -24.75 14.96 17.46
CA ASN A 454 -26.00 14.29 17.08
C ASN A 454 -25.82 13.51 15.78
N ILE A 455 -25.28 12.27 15.89
CA ILE A 455 -24.99 11.40 14.74
C ILE A 455 -25.43 9.96 14.99
N THR A 456 -25.79 9.27 13.92
CA THR A 456 -26.03 7.83 13.93
C THR A 456 -24.92 7.11 13.16
N VAL A 457 -24.21 6.19 13.82
CA VAL A 457 -23.13 5.40 13.22
C VAL A 457 -23.60 3.99 12.92
N VAL A 458 -23.47 3.54 11.67
CA VAL A 458 -23.83 2.20 11.22
C VAL A 458 -22.53 1.42 10.97
N ILE A 459 -22.18 0.50 11.88
CA ILE A 459 -21.00 -0.37 11.75
C ILE A 459 -21.42 -1.66 11.05
N SER A 460 -21.16 -1.76 9.75
CA SER A 460 -21.51 -2.94 8.94
C SER A 460 -20.56 -4.11 9.24
N ASP A 461 -20.95 -4.94 10.21
CA ASP A 461 -20.15 -6.09 10.69
C ASP A 461 -20.38 -7.33 9.82
N ASN A 462 -19.45 -7.59 8.92
CA ASN A 462 -19.48 -8.77 8.05
C ASN A 462 -18.45 -9.85 8.44
N LEU A 463 -17.83 -9.70 9.63
CA LEU A 463 -16.88 -10.62 10.28
C LEU A 463 -15.58 -10.84 9.49
N THR A 464 -15.20 -9.92 8.58
CA THR A 464 -13.99 -10.11 7.77
C THR A 464 -13.59 -8.85 7.00
N THR A 465 -12.31 -8.67 6.71
CA THR A 465 -11.81 -7.68 5.74
C THR A 465 -12.05 -8.20 4.33
N ALA A 466 -13.31 -8.06 3.84
CA ALA A 466 -13.79 -8.79 2.66
C ALA A 466 -13.16 -8.33 1.34
N MET A 467 -12.84 -7.04 1.18
CA MET A 467 -12.39 -6.45 -0.09
C MET A 467 -11.01 -6.96 -0.53
N THR A 468 -10.15 -7.29 0.40
CA THR A 468 -8.76 -7.69 0.16
C THR A 468 -8.53 -9.21 0.18
N GLY A 469 -9.59 -10.01 0.33
CA GLY A 469 -9.48 -11.46 0.26
C GLY A 469 -10.12 -12.22 1.42
N GLY A 470 -10.59 -11.52 2.46
CA GLY A 470 -11.30 -12.13 3.59
C GLY A 470 -10.40 -12.45 4.78
N GLN A 471 -9.49 -11.55 5.10
CA GLN A 471 -8.66 -11.59 6.30
C GLN A 471 -9.52 -11.37 7.55
N ASP A 472 -9.03 -11.79 8.72
CA ASP A 472 -9.74 -11.61 9.97
C ASP A 472 -9.84 -10.12 10.34
N SER A 473 -11.04 -9.69 10.77
CA SER A 473 -11.26 -8.35 11.31
C SER A 473 -10.87 -8.32 12.79
N ALA A 474 -10.05 -7.36 13.19
CA ALA A 474 -9.53 -7.22 14.55
C ALA A 474 -10.63 -6.99 15.61
N GLY A 475 -11.76 -6.40 15.20
CA GLY A 475 -12.91 -6.08 16.03
C GLY A 475 -13.97 -7.17 16.13
N THR A 476 -13.80 -8.31 15.46
CA THR A 476 -14.81 -9.38 15.43
C THR A 476 -15.25 -9.76 16.85
N ASN A 477 -16.56 -9.72 17.11
CA ASN A 477 -17.22 -9.97 18.41
C ASN A 477 -16.84 -8.99 19.55
N LYS A 478 -16.33 -7.80 19.23
CA LYS A 478 -15.90 -6.80 20.23
C LYS A 478 -16.58 -5.44 20.06
N PHE A 479 -17.32 -5.21 18.97
CA PHE A 479 -17.82 -3.88 18.62
C PHE A 479 -18.73 -3.29 19.69
N GLU A 480 -19.65 -4.07 20.28
CA GLU A 480 -20.51 -3.60 21.34
C GLU A 480 -19.68 -3.13 22.55
N ALA A 481 -18.74 -3.97 23.01
CA ALA A 481 -17.87 -3.61 24.12
C ALA A 481 -16.99 -2.38 23.82
N ILE A 482 -16.50 -2.24 22.60
CA ILE A 482 -15.72 -1.08 22.16
C ILE A 482 -16.59 0.19 22.20
N CYS A 483 -17.78 0.17 21.61
CA CYS A 483 -18.69 1.33 21.59
C CYS A 483 -19.08 1.77 23.00
N LEU A 484 -19.43 0.82 23.87
CA LEU A 484 -19.74 1.08 25.27
C LEU A 484 -18.51 1.65 26.02
N GLY A 485 -17.31 1.08 25.79
CA GLY A 485 -16.06 1.56 26.39
C GLY A 485 -15.66 2.96 25.92
N LEU A 486 -16.08 3.39 24.73
CA LEU A 486 -15.90 4.73 24.20
C LEU A 486 -16.96 5.73 24.70
N GLY A 487 -17.98 5.26 25.46
CA GLY A 487 -18.96 6.10 26.11
C GLY A 487 -20.28 6.27 25.36
N VAL A 488 -20.57 5.43 24.35
CA VAL A 488 -21.92 5.38 23.76
C VAL A 488 -22.89 4.79 24.79
N GLU A 489 -24.06 5.40 24.94
CA GLU A 489 -25.07 4.92 25.90
C GLU A 489 -25.54 3.50 25.55
N PRO A 490 -25.69 2.59 26.54
CA PRO A 490 -25.98 1.17 26.27
C PRO A 490 -27.26 0.93 25.46
N GLU A 491 -28.28 1.75 25.68
CA GLU A 491 -29.58 1.67 24.99
C GLU A 491 -29.47 2.04 23.51
N HIS A 492 -28.41 2.77 23.14
CA HIS A 492 -28.13 3.26 21.80
C HIS A 492 -27.00 2.51 21.07
N VAL A 493 -26.62 1.32 21.58
CA VAL A 493 -25.81 0.34 20.87
C VAL A 493 -26.70 -0.82 20.44
N ARG A 494 -27.14 -0.81 19.19
CA ARG A 494 -28.18 -1.71 18.68
C ARG A 494 -27.62 -2.70 17.66
N VAL A 495 -27.74 -4.00 17.93
CA VAL A 495 -27.36 -5.05 16.99
C VAL A 495 -28.58 -5.53 16.21
N VAL A 496 -28.47 -5.58 14.88
CA VAL A 496 -29.54 -6.06 13.99
C VAL A 496 -28.99 -7.09 12.99
N VAL A 497 -29.88 -7.96 12.47
CA VAL A 497 -29.48 -8.93 11.45
C VAL A 497 -30.05 -8.51 10.08
N PRO A 498 -29.19 -8.06 9.13
CA PRO A 498 -29.63 -7.55 7.83
C PRO A 498 -30.09 -8.69 6.91
N LEU A 499 -31.38 -8.99 6.98
CA LEU A 499 -32.08 -9.95 6.14
C LEU A 499 -33.39 -9.34 5.64
N PRO A 500 -33.88 -9.69 4.44
CA PRO A 500 -35.14 -9.16 3.90
C PRO A 500 -36.33 -9.35 4.84
N LYS A 501 -36.38 -10.47 5.57
CA LYS A 501 -37.46 -10.73 6.55
C LYS A 501 -37.48 -9.84 7.78
N ASN A 502 -36.32 -9.17 8.08
CA ASN A 502 -36.15 -8.31 9.25
C ASN A 502 -36.24 -6.81 8.86
N MET A 503 -36.63 -6.49 7.62
CA MET A 503 -36.60 -5.12 7.08
C MET A 503 -37.41 -4.14 7.94
N GLU A 504 -38.55 -4.55 8.48
CA GLU A 504 -39.39 -3.71 9.36
C GLU A 504 -38.65 -3.35 10.67
N GLU A 505 -38.01 -4.36 11.29
CA GLU A 505 -37.24 -4.18 12.50
C GLU A 505 -36.04 -3.22 12.25
N ILE A 506 -35.28 -3.46 11.18
CA ILE A 506 -34.12 -2.65 10.84
C ILE A 506 -34.54 -1.21 10.58
N THR A 507 -35.60 -1.00 9.80
CA THR A 507 -36.16 0.33 9.49
C THR A 507 -36.58 1.06 10.75
N ARG A 508 -37.24 0.35 11.68
CA ARG A 508 -37.68 0.90 12.97
C ARG A 508 -36.49 1.32 13.82
N VAL A 509 -35.46 0.46 13.97
CA VAL A 509 -34.27 0.75 14.74
C VAL A 509 -33.52 1.95 14.15
N ILE A 510 -33.33 2.03 12.83
CA ILE A 510 -32.67 3.18 12.19
C ILE A 510 -33.43 4.47 12.51
N ARG A 511 -34.77 4.48 12.46
CA ARG A 511 -35.55 5.68 12.77
C ARG A 511 -35.42 6.08 14.25
N GLU A 512 -35.53 5.13 15.18
CA GLU A 512 -35.37 5.35 16.61
C GLU A 512 -34.00 6.00 16.93
N GLU A 513 -32.94 5.48 16.30
CA GLU A 513 -31.57 5.95 16.55
C GLU A 513 -31.24 7.28 15.85
N ILE A 514 -31.92 7.62 14.75
CA ILE A 514 -31.82 8.96 14.12
C ILE A 514 -32.52 10.01 14.99
N GLU A 515 -33.65 9.68 15.60
CA GLU A 515 -34.42 10.60 16.44
C GLU A 515 -33.80 10.81 17.83
N TYR A 516 -32.87 9.96 18.23
CA TYR A 516 -32.12 10.15 19.48
C TYR A 516 -31.14 11.34 19.34
N ASN A 517 -31.20 12.26 20.31
CA ASN A 517 -30.30 13.43 20.33
C ASN A 517 -28.98 13.10 21.03
N GLY A 518 -28.07 12.50 20.32
CA GLY A 518 -26.77 12.08 20.80
C GLY A 518 -26.05 11.18 19.80
N VAL A 519 -25.02 10.49 20.26
CA VAL A 519 -24.30 9.49 19.45
C VAL A 519 -24.95 8.13 19.60
N SER A 520 -25.49 7.60 18.53
CA SER A 520 -26.04 6.22 18.49
C SER A 520 -25.24 5.34 17.54
N VAL A 521 -25.25 4.02 17.82
CA VAL A 521 -24.52 3.02 17.04
C VAL A 521 -25.45 1.86 16.69
N ILE A 522 -25.58 1.57 15.40
CA ILE A 522 -26.29 0.40 14.90
C ILE A 522 -25.24 -0.55 14.30
N ILE A 523 -25.31 -1.83 14.66
CA ILE A 523 -24.38 -2.88 14.21
C ILE A 523 -25.16 -3.93 13.42
N PRO A 524 -25.37 -3.75 12.09
CA PRO A 524 -25.90 -4.78 11.24
C PRO A 524 -24.87 -5.90 11.09
N ARG A 525 -25.14 -7.06 11.72
CA ARG A 525 -24.20 -8.19 11.76
C ARG A 525 -24.66 -9.33 10.89
N ARG A 526 -23.86 -9.66 9.86
CA ARG A 526 -24.09 -10.82 9.00
C ARG A 526 -22.85 -11.23 8.26
N GLU A 527 -22.45 -12.51 8.36
CA GLU A 527 -21.23 -13.02 7.71
C GLU A 527 -21.19 -12.74 6.21
N CYS A 528 -20.01 -12.37 5.72
CA CYS A 528 -19.75 -12.14 4.30
C CYS A 528 -20.07 -13.37 3.45
N MET A 529 -20.87 -13.21 2.41
CA MET A 529 -21.28 -14.30 1.53
C MET A 529 -20.13 -15.00 0.81
N GLN A 530 -19.07 -14.26 0.48
CA GLN A 530 -17.88 -14.83 -0.18
C GLN A 530 -17.09 -15.73 0.79
N THR A 531 -16.91 -15.27 2.02
CA THR A 531 -16.24 -16.04 3.07
C THR A 531 -17.04 -17.28 3.45
N LEU A 532 -18.35 -17.13 3.63
CA LEU A 532 -19.26 -18.25 3.91
C LEU A 532 -19.19 -19.32 2.81
N ASN A 533 -19.28 -18.91 1.54
CA ASN A 533 -19.21 -19.84 0.40
C ASN A 533 -17.86 -20.56 0.34
N ARG A 534 -16.76 -19.88 0.67
CA ARG A 534 -15.42 -20.48 0.75
C ARG A 534 -15.36 -21.55 1.85
N LYS A 535 -15.84 -21.23 3.06
CA LYS A 535 -15.93 -22.19 4.18
C LYS A 535 -16.75 -23.42 3.81
N LEU A 536 -17.91 -23.23 3.19
CA LEU A 536 -18.77 -24.35 2.76
C LEU A 536 -18.10 -25.24 1.70
N LYS A 537 -17.36 -24.67 0.76
CA LYS A 537 -16.59 -25.45 -0.23
C LYS A 537 -15.47 -26.25 0.43
N GLN A 538 -14.73 -25.67 1.36
CA GLN A 538 -13.68 -26.35 2.12
C GLN A 538 -14.22 -27.52 2.94
N GLN A 539 -15.34 -27.33 3.64
CA GLN A 539 -16.00 -28.40 4.40
C GLN A 539 -16.49 -29.56 3.52
N LYS A 540 -16.96 -29.24 2.30
CA LYS A 540 -17.35 -30.28 1.33
C LYS A 540 -16.14 -31.08 0.81
N ALA A 541 -15.02 -30.39 0.54
CA ALA A 541 -13.79 -31.04 0.08
C ALA A 541 -13.13 -31.93 1.16
N GLN A 542 -13.29 -31.59 2.44
CA GLN A 542 -12.80 -32.41 3.56
C GLN A 542 -13.67 -33.66 3.86
N LYS A 543 -14.90 -33.69 3.34
CA LYS A 543 -15.83 -34.83 3.50
C LYS A 543 -15.77 -35.80 2.32
N GLN A 544 -15.10 -35.47 1.26
CA GLN A 544 -14.76 -36.31 0.11
C GLN A 544 -13.34 -36.88 0.27
#